data_a67ab29923a002967fbd8db58bcbef27
#
_entry.id   a67ab29923a002967fbd8db58bcbef27
#
_cell.length_a   1.000
_cell.length_b   1.000
_cell.length_c   1.000
_cell.angle_alpha   90.00
_cell.angle_beta   90.00
_cell.angle_gamma   90.00
#
_symmetry.space_group_name_H-M   'P 1'
#
loop_
_entity.id
_entity.type
_entity.pdbx_description
1 polymer ?
#
loop_
_entity_poly.entity_id
_entity_poly.type
_entity_poly.pdbx_seq_one_letter_code
_entity_poly.pdbx_strand_id
1 'polypeptide(L)'
;MKINYSHRFLIELVGGIIIIAALLIFGTKGELSFFLLFTIPVIELIIKPDERERALFQNTNKFTIIIGVIIFLVLSIYSHNTTNEIVRLIWWRLAIASSIALHGGIGLYHLKYN
;
A
#
# COMPACT_ATOMS: atom_id res chain seq x y z
N MET A 1 24.80 6.05 1.35
CA MET A 1 23.85 5.04 0.84
C MET A 1 22.88 5.71 -0.12
N LYS A 2 22.77 5.19 -1.32
CA LYS A 2 21.88 5.75 -2.33
C LYS A 2 20.46 5.23 -2.15
N ILE A 3 19.49 6.12 -1.98
CA ILE A 3 18.08 5.76 -1.89
C ILE A 3 17.54 5.55 -3.30
N ASN A 4 16.89 4.41 -3.55
CA ASN A 4 16.34 4.06 -4.85
C ASN A 4 14.93 3.47 -4.69
N TYR A 5 14.33 3.01 -5.79
CA TYR A 5 12.98 2.45 -5.76
C TYR A 5 12.83 1.23 -4.86
N SER A 6 13.88 0.44 -4.64
CA SER A 6 13.78 -0.69 -3.72
C SER A 6 13.48 -0.22 -2.29
N HIS A 7 14.08 0.88 -1.87
CA HIS A 7 13.80 1.50 -0.58
C HIS A 7 12.35 2.01 -0.53
N ARG A 8 11.89 2.65 -1.58
CA ARG A 8 10.52 3.16 -1.66
C ARG A 8 9.50 2.03 -1.55
N PHE A 9 9.69 0.96 -2.34
CA PHE A 9 8.76 -0.17 -2.31
C PHE A 9 8.79 -0.89 -0.96
N LEU A 10 9.97 -0.99 -0.35
CA LEU A 10 10.09 -1.58 0.98
C LEU A 10 9.32 -0.76 2.03
N ILE A 11 9.41 0.56 1.95
CA ILE A 11 8.69 1.44 2.87
C ILE A 11 7.18 1.33 2.64
N GLU A 12 6.73 1.25 1.40
CA GLU A 12 5.31 1.03 1.09
C GLU A 12 4.82 -0.30 1.68
N LEU A 13 5.58 -1.37 1.51
CA LEU A 13 5.21 -2.68 2.02
C LEU A 13 5.15 -2.69 3.54
N VAL A 14 6.22 -2.26 4.20
CA VAL A 14 6.31 -2.25 5.66
C VAL A 14 5.30 -1.26 6.25
N GLY A 15 5.21 -0.07 5.68
CA GLY A 15 4.25 0.94 6.13
C GLY A 15 2.81 0.48 5.97
N GLY A 16 2.49 -0.15 4.84
CA GLY A 16 1.16 -0.69 4.60
C GLY A 16 0.80 -1.78 5.62
N ILE A 17 1.73 -2.68 5.92
CA ILE A 17 1.52 -3.73 6.92
C ILE A 17 1.30 -3.12 8.31
N ILE A 18 2.10 -2.12 8.68
CA ILE A 18 1.97 -1.43 9.97
C ILE A 18 0.60 -0.76 10.06
N ILE A 19 0.15 -0.09 8.99
CA ILE A 19 -1.14 0.57 8.96
C ILE A 19 -2.28 -0.44 9.10
N ILE A 20 -2.20 -1.57 8.39
CA ILE A 20 -3.20 -2.64 8.51
C ILE A 20 -3.27 -3.14 9.95
N ALA A 21 -2.12 -3.42 10.56
CA ALA A 21 -2.07 -3.87 11.95
C ALA A 21 -2.67 -2.83 12.90
N ALA A 22 -2.33 -1.55 12.72
CA ALA A 22 -2.86 -0.48 13.55
C ALA A 22 -4.38 -0.36 13.43
N LEU A 23 -4.92 -0.47 12.21
CA LEU A 23 -6.37 -0.42 11.99
C LEU A 23 -7.08 -1.62 12.62
N LEU A 24 -6.49 -2.80 12.55
CA LEU A 24 -7.10 -3.99 13.13
C LEU A 24 -7.06 -3.99 14.66
N ILE A 25 -5.99 -3.43 15.25
CA ILE A 25 -5.81 -3.41 16.71
C ILE A 25 -6.56 -2.24 17.35
N PHE A 26 -6.46 -1.04 16.75
CA PHE A 26 -6.97 0.20 17.35
C PHE A 26 -8.25 0.71 16.68
N GLY A 27 -8.71 0.08 15.61
CA GLY A 27 -9.89 0.52 14.88
C GLY A 27 -9.67 1.90 14.24
N THR A 28 -10.64 2.80 14.37
CA THR A 28 -10.56 4.13 13.75
C THR A 28 -9.39 4.98 14.29
N LYS A 29 -8.94 4.72 15.51
CA LYS A 29 -7.77 5.41 16.07
C LYS A 29 -6.48 5.07 15.31
N GLY A 30 -6.44 3.91 14.64
CA GLY A 30 -5.31 3.51 13.81
C GLY A 30 -5.11 4.40 12.59
N GLU A 31 -6.04 5.27 12.25
CA GLU A 31 -5.89 6.24 11.17
C GLU A 31 -4.65 7.11 11.31
N LEU A 32 -4.21 7.37 12.54
CA LEU A 32 -2.99 8.16 12.76
C LEU A 32 -1.78 7.53 12.10
N SER A 33 -1.78 6.21 11.92
CA SER A 33 -0.68 5.50 11.23
C SER A 33 -0.54 5.90 9.76
N PHE A 34 -1.57 6.48 9.13
CA PHE A 34 -1.48 6.99 7.76
C PHE A 34 -0.44 8.11 7.62
N PHE A 35 -0.03 8.75 8.70
CA PHE A 35 1.07 9.71 8.65
C PHE A 35 2.37 9.09 8.15
N LEU A 36 2.54 7.78 8.29
CA LEU A 36 3.70 7.07 7.72
C LEU A 36 3.79 7.23 6.20
N LEU A 37 2.66 7.44 5.54
CA LEU A 37 2.62 7.60 4.09
C LEU A 37 3.26 8.92 3.62
N PHE A 38 3.42 9.89 4.50
CA PHE A 38 4.11 11.14 4.15
C PHE A 38 5.59 10.93 3.85
N THR A 39 6.16 9.80 4.29
CA THR A 39 7.56 9.47 3.98
C THR A 39 7.75 9.16 2.49
N ILE A 40 6.70 8.69 1.81
CA ILE A 40 6.78 8.29 0.39
C ILE A 40 7.07 9.49 -0.51
N PRO A 41 6.32 10.62 -0.46
CA PRO A 41 6.65 11.79 -1.25
C PRO A 41 8.04 12.34 -0.99
N VAL A 42 8.50 12.30 0.28
CA VAL A 42 9.84 12.76 0.64
C VAL A 42 10.90 11.93 -0.08
N ILE A 43 10.73 10.61 -0.10
CA ILE A 43 11.66 9.71 -0.79
C ILE A 43 11.62 9.94 -2.29
N GLU A 44 10.45 10.19 -2.88
CA GLU A 44 10.33 10.48 -4.31
C GLU A 44 11.13 11.69 -4.75
N LEU A 45 11.25 12.70 -3.88
CA LEU A 45 12.06 13.89 -4.19
C LEU A 45 13.56 13.55 -4.29
N ILE A 46 13.99 12.48 -3.65
CA ILE A 46 15.41 12.08 -3.58
C ILE A 46 15.75 11.08 -4.68
N ILE A 47 14.80 10.24 -5.09
CA ILE A 47 15.01 9.18 -6.07
C ILE A 47 15.17 9.76 -7.47
N LYS A 48 16.19 9.28 -8.19
CA LYS A 48 16.38 9.59 -9.62
C LYS A 48 16.28 8.29 -10.42
N PRO A 49 15.07 7.97 -10.92
CA PRO A 49 14.87 6.72 -11.63
C PRO A 49 15.43 6.76 -13.04
N ASP A 50 15.93 5.61 -13.52
CA ASP A 50 16.26 5.42 -14.92
C ASP A 50 15.01 4.95 -15.70
N GLU A 51 15.18 4.74 -17.02
CA GLU A 51 14.06 4.31 -17.87
C GLU A 51 13.50 2.95 -17.47
N ARG A 52 14.37 2.01 -17.10
CA ARG A 52 13.99 0.68 -16.67
C ARG A 52 13.14 0.75 -15.41
N GLU A 53 13.58 1.54 -14.43
CA GLU A 53 12.85 1.70 -13.16
C GLU A 53 11.49 2.36 -13.38
N ARG A 54 11.40 3.34 -14.29
CA ARG A 54 10.12 3.98 -14.63
C ARG A 54 9.15 2.99 -15.27
N ALA A 55 9.64 2.15 -16.18
CA ALA A 55 8.81 1.12 -16.82
C ALA A 55 8.30 0.11 -15.78
N LEU A 56 9.18 -0.34 -14.89
CA LEU A 56 8.79 -1.25 -13.81
C LEU A 56 7.74 -0.62 -12.88
N PHE A 57 7.90 0.66 -12.58
CA PHE A 57 6.96 1.39 -11.73
C PHE A 57 5.58 1.47 -12.39
N GLN A 58 5.52 1.75 -13.68
CA GLN A 58 4.26 1.80 -14.43
C GLN A 58 3.58 0.43 -14.45
N ASN A 59 4.32 -0.65 -14.67
CA ASN A 59 3.79 -2.00 -14.62
C ASN A 59 3.26 -2.34 -13.22
N THR A 60 3.99 -1.96 -12.19
CA THR A 60 3.57 -2.15 -10.80
C THR A 60 2.26 -1.43 -10.54
N ASN A 61 2.12 -0.20 -11.04
CA ASN A 61 0.88 0.57 -10.89
C ASN A 61 -0.30 -0.14 -11.54
N LYS A 62 -0.13 -0.70 -12.75
CA LYS A 62 -1.19 -1.44 -13.43
C LYS A 62 -1.70 -2.62 -12.61
N PHE A 63 -0.77 -3.46 -12.15
CA PHE A 63 -1.13 -4.63 -11.35
C PHE A 63 -1.78 -4.22 -10.03
N THR A 64 -1.25 -3.19 -9.38
CA THR A 64 -1.79 -2.70 -8.11
C THR A 64 -3.21 -2.18 -8.28
N ILE A 65 -3.50 -1.46 -9.35
CA ILE A 65 -4.85 -0.94 -9.60
C ILE A 65 -5.83 -2.09 -9.77
N ILE A 66 -5.48 -3.10 -10.56
CA ILE A 66 -6.37 -4.24 -10.81
C ILE A 66 -6.66 -4.98 -9.50
N ILE A 67 -5.62 -5.35 -8.77
CA ILE A 67 -5.76 -6.08 -7.51
C ILE A 67 -6.44 -5.21 -6.45
N GLY A 68 -6.11 -3.93 -6.42
CA GLY A 68 -6.71 -2.98 -5.48
C GLY A 68 -8.22 -2.83 -5.66
N VAL A 69 -8.69 -2.79 -6.91
CA VAL A 69 -10.12 -2.75 -7.21
C VAL A 69 -10.80 -4.02 -6.70
N ILE A 70 -10.18 -5.18 -6.92
CA ILE A 70 -10.72 -6.46 -6.44
C ILE A 70 -10.81 -6.45 -4.90
N ILE A 71 -9.76 -6.02 -4.22
CA ILE A 71 -9.74 -5.93 -2.75
C ILE A 71 -10.84 -4.98 -2.26
N PHE A 72 -10.97 -3.83 -2.90
CA PHE A 72 -11.98 -2.84 -2.53
C PHE A 72 -13.39 -3.43 -2.64
N LEU A 73 -13.68 -4.13 -3.74
CA LEU A 73 -14.99 -4.75 -3.95
C LEU A 73 -15.26 -5.85 -2.93
N VAL A 74 -14.27 -6.71 -2.67
CA VAL A 74 -14.41 -7.80 -1.70
C VAL A 74 -14.66 -7.26 -0.30
N LEU A 75 -13.88 -6.27 0.12
CA LEU A 75 -14.06 -5.67 1.44
C LEU A 75 -15.38 -4.89 1.54
N SER A 76 -15.82 -4.25 0.47
CA SER A 76 -17.10 -3.56 0.44
C SER A 76 -18.25 -4.55 0.66
N ILE A 77 -18.25 -5.66 -0.08
CA ILE A 77 -19.28 -6.69 0.07
C ILE A 77 -19.24 -7.29 1.48
N TYR A 78 -18.04 -7.60 1.97
CA TYR A 78 -17.89 -8.16 3.32
C TYR A 78 -18.42 -7.19 4.37
N SER A 79 -18.11 -5.90 4.25
CA SER A 79 -18.54 -4.89 5.23
C SER A 79 -20.05 -4.73 5.29
N HIS A 80 -20.74 -4.92 4.16
CA HIS A 80 -22.19 -4.84 4.12
C HIS A 80 -22.88 -6.06 4.76
N ASN A 81 -22.18 -7.20 4.80
CA ASN A 81 -22.73 -8.46 5.29
C ASN A 81 -22.27 -8.82 6.69
N THR A 82 -21.31 -8.10 7.26
CA THR A 82 -20.79 -8.38 8.60
C THR A 82 -21.57 -7.60 9.65
N THR A 83 -21.66 -8.18 10.85
CA THR A 83 -22.21 -7.50 12.03
C THR A 83 -21.12 -6.78 12.83
N ASN A 84 -19.86 -6.96 12.47
CA ASN A 84 -18.73 -6.34 13.17
C ASN A 84 -18.64 -4.87 12.82
N GLU A 85 -18.94 -4.00 13.80
CA GLU A 85 -18.93 -2.55 13.61
C GLU A 85 -17.56 -2.00 13.29
N ILE A 86 -16.50 -2.58 13.84
CA ILE A 86 -15.12 -2.12 13.58
C ILE A 86 -14.80 -2.29 12.10
N VAL A 87 -15.14 -3.45 11.52
CA VAL A 87 -14.91 -3.73 10.09
C VAL A 87 -15.71 -2.76 9.22
N ARG A 88 -16.96 -2.49 9.59
CA ARG A 88 -17.81 -1.54 8.86
C ARG A 88 -17.23 -0.13 8.81
N LEU A 89 -16.53 0.27 9.89
CA LEU A 89 -15.95 1.60 9.98
C LEU A 89 -14.60 1.71 9.26
N ILE A 90 -13.84 0.62 9.20
CA ILE A 90 -12.45 0.68 8.71
C ILE A 90 -12.20 -0.01 7.36
N TRP A 91 -13.22 -0.63 6.75
CA TRP A 91 -13.02 -1.45 5.54
C TRP A 91 -12.34 -0.70 4.39
N TRP A 92 -12.74 0.54 4.13
CA TRP A 92 -12.15 1.31 3.04
C TRP A 92 -10.70 1.73 3.37
N ARG A 93 -10.42 1.98 4.64
CA ARG A 93 -9.06 2.27 5.09
C ARG A 93 -8.16 1.03 4.94
N LEU A 94 -8.70 -0.13 5.26
CA LEU A 94 -8.01 -1.40 5.03
C LEU A 94 -7.74 -1.64 3.54
N ALA A 95 -8.70 -1.29 2.68
CA ALA A 95 -8.51 -1.42 1.24
C ALA A 95 -7.35 -0.55 0.74
N ILE A 96 -7.29 0.70 1.19
CA ILE A 96 -6.22 1.62 0.84
C ILE A 96 -4.86 1.09 1.34
N ALA A 97 -4.78 0.71 2.61
CA ALA A 97 -3.54 0.21 3.21
C ALA A 97 -3.06 -1.07 2.53
N SER A 98 -3.99 -1.98 2.21
CA SER A 98 -3.67 -3.22 1.49
C SER A 98 -3.13 -2.93 0.09
N SER A 99 -3.72 -1.97 -0.61
CA SER A 99 -3.25 -1.58 -1.95
C SER A 99 -1.83 -1.01 -1.90
N ILE A 100 -1.52 -0.22 -0.89
CA ILE A 100 -0.18 0.35 -0.71
C ILE A 100 0.83 -0.76 -0.42
N ALA A 101 0.49 -1.69 0.48
CA ALA A 101 1.36 -2.82 0.79
C ALA A 101 1.61 -3.69 -0.45
N LEU A 102 0.57 -3.94 -1.25
CA LEU A 102 0.69 -4.70 -2.50
C LEU A 102 1.57 -3.98 -3.52
N HIS A 103 1.41 -2.66 -3.65
CA HIS A 103 2.24 -1.88 -4.56
C HIS A 103 3.72 -2.04 -4.19
N GLY A 104 4.04 -1.96 -2.90
CA GLY A 104 5.40 -2.18 -2.42
C GLY A 104 5.89 -3.59 -2.70
N GLY A 105 5.09 -4.61 -2.39
CA GLY A 105 5.45 -6.01 -2.61
C GLY A 105 5.62 -6.36 -4.07
N ILE A 106 4.70 -5.94 -4.93
CA ILE A 106 4.77 -6.16 -6.38
C ILE A 106 5.98 -5.44 -6.97
N GLY A 107 6.22 -4.20 -6.51
CA GLY A 107 7.39 -3.43 -6.97
C GLY A 107 8.70 -4.10 -6.64
N LEU A 108 8.85 -4.61 -5.43
CA LEU A 108 10.04 -5.36 -5.02
C LEU A 108 10.21 -6.63 -5.85
N TYR A 109 9.12 -7.32 -6.11
CA TYR A 109 9.15 -8.52 -6.96
C TYR A 109 9.67 -8.18 -8.37
N HIS A 110 9.12 -7.13 -8.98
CA HIS A 110 9.54 -6.71 -10.33
C HIS A 110 11.01 -6.29 -10.36
N LEU A 111 11.49 -5.58 -9.34
CA LEU A 111 12.89 -5.18 -9.27
C LEU A 111 13.82 -6.38 -9.16
N LYS A 112 13.41 -7.42 -8.45
CA LYS A 112 14.23 -8.61 -8.24
C LYS A 112 14.28 -9.51 -9.49
N TYR A 113 13.14 -9.69 -10.19
CA TYR A 113 13.01 -10.69 -11.26
C TYR A 113 12.98 -10.11 -12.67
N ASN A 114 12.99 -8.81 -12.81
CA ASN A 114 13.08 -8.12 -14.08
C ASN A 114 14.30 -7.21 -14.10
#